data_5bf4237e290221e77d7e244fe2405eba
#
_entry.id   5bf4237e290221e77d7e244fe2405eba
#
_cell.length_a   1.000
_cell.length_b   1.000
_cell.length_c   1.000
_cell.angle_alpha   90.00
_cell.angle_beta   90.00
_cell.angle_gamma   90.00
#
_symmetry.space_group_name_H-M   'P 1'
#
loop_
_entity.id
_entity.type
_entity.pdbx_description
1 polymer ?
#
loop_
_entity_poly.entity_id
_entity_poly.type
_entity_poly.pdbx_seq_one_letter_code
_entity_poly.pdbx_strand_id
1 'polypeptide(L)'
;MEKNQKNQEIATLKEKFSNTQYFYITDSSTLSVEKINKFRRLCFNSGIEYRVSKNTLIRKALEQVGAGYEEIYPLLNGPTGVMFSADGAAPAKLLQEFRKTNEKPVLKGAYIDSSIFVGDKQIDVLAKLKSKKELLGEIIGLLQSPASNVISGLQASSAQKIAGLLKTLEDRSN
;
A
#
# COMPACT_ATOMS: atom_id res chain seq x y z
N MET A 1 19.28 26.02 10.79
CA MET A 1 19.89 25.05 9.87
C MET A 1 20.88 25.74 8.97
N GLU A 2 22.11 25.27 8.95
CA GLU A 2 23.14 25.78 8.05
C GLU A 2 22.88 25.36 6.60
N LYS A 3 23.48 26.08 5.64
CA LYS A 3 23.28 25.80 4.20
C LYS A 3 23.70 24.39 3.82
N ASN A 4 24.78 23.89 4.42
CA ASN A 4 25.29 22.53 4.17
C ASN A 4 24.31 21.44 4.66
N GLN A 5 23.70 21.63 5.85
CA GLN A 5 22.71 20.69 6.39
C GLN A 5 21.45 20.63 5.50
N LYS A 6 21.00 21.77 4.98
CA LYS A 6 19.85 21.81 4.06
C LYS A 6 20.13 21.05 2.77
N ASN A 7 21.33 21.22 2.20
CA ASN A 7 21.72 20.51 0.98
C ASN A 7 21.85 19.00 1.22
N GLN A 8 22.38 18.58 2.36
CA GLN A 8 22.43 17.16 2.75
C GLN A 8 21.03 16.56 2.91
N GLU A 9 20.11 17.26 3.56
CA GLU A 9 18.71 16.79 3.67
C GLU A 9 18.03 16.70 2.32
N ILE A 10 18.21 17.67 1.42
CA ILE A 10 17.66 17.61 0.06
C ILE A 10 18.24 16.40 -0.69
N ALA A 11 19.54 16.17 -0.61
CA ALA A 11 20.17 15.02 -1.26
C ALA A 11 19.63 13.68 -0.72
N THR A 12 19.50 13.55 0.60
CA THR A 12 18.92 12.36 1.23
C THR A 12 17.45 12.15 0.85
N LEU A 13 16.64 13.21 0.82
CA LEU A 13 15.25 13.13 0.39
C LEU A 13 15.15 12.77 -1.08
N LYS A 14 15.98 13.36 -1.94
CA LYS A 14 16.05 13.05 -3.37
C LYS A 14 16.34 11.58 -3.61
N GLU A 15 17.36 11.05 -2.94
CA GLU A 15 17.72 9.63 -3.05
C GLU A 15 16.55 8.73 -2.64
N LYS A 16 15.85 9.08 -1.54
CA LYS A 16 14.69 8.33 -1.07
C LYS A 16 13.51 8.39 -2.03
N PHE A 17 13.18 9.55 -2.56
CA PHE A 17 12.12 9.70 -3.55
C PHE A 17 12.46 8.95 -4.86
N SER A 18 13.73 8.85 -5.24
CA SER A 18 14.15 8.08 -6.42
C SER A 18 14.10 6.58 -6.20
N ASN A 19 14.41 6.12 -4.99
CA ASN A 19 14.47 4.70 -4.66
C ASN A 19 13.11 4.11 -4.25
N THR A 20 12.12 4.95 -3.89
CA THR A 20 10.82 4.50 -3.39
C THR A 20 9.73 4.83 -4.39
N GLN A 21 8.93 3.82 -4.76
CA GLN A 21 7.82 3.99 -5.70
C GLN A 21 6.55 4.53 -5.03
N TYR A 22 6.45 4.36 -3.71
CA TYR A 22 5.26 4.70 -2.93
C TYR A 22 5.61 5.63 -1.79
N PHE A 23 5.03 6.81 -1.77
CA PHE A 23 5.16 7.69 -0.62
C PHE A 23 3.84 8.39 -0.28
N TYR A 24 3.66 8.63 1.00
CA TYR A 24 2.47 9.26 1.56
C TYR A 24 2.85 10.54 2.27
N ILE A 25 2.03 11.56 2.09
CA ILE A 25 2.18 12.86 2.75
C ILE A 25 1.09 13.00 3.78
N THR A 26 1.48 13.14 5.05
CA THR A 26 0.57 13.18 6.18
C THR A 26 0.72 14.46 6.98
N ASP A 27 -0.38 14.87 7.61
CA ASP A 27 -0.38 15.94 8.59
C ASP A 27 -0.34 15.37 10.01
N SER A 28 0.76 15.61 10.70
CA SER A 28 0.97 15.21 12.10
C SER A 28 0.78 16.36 13.08
N SER A 29 0.12 17.46 12.67
CA SER A 29 -0.15 18.59 13.56
C SER A 29 -0.95 18.15 14.79
N THR A 30 -0.71 18.79 15.92
CA THR A 30 -1.44 18.57 17.20
C THR A 30 -1.30 17.19 17.85
N LEU A 31 -0.46 16.29 17.33
CA LEU A 31 -0.14 15.04 18.02
C LEU A 31 0.84 15.30 19.18
N SER A 32 0.57 14.71 20.34
CA SER A 32 1.53 14.73 21.45
C SER A 32 2.80 13.95 21.08
N VAL A 33 3.91 14.29 21.73
CA VAL A 33 5.20 13.61 21.51
C VAL A 33 5.10 12.10 21.74
N GLU A 34 4.32 11.67 22.74
CA GLU A 34 4.08 10.26 23.01
C GLU A 34 3.39 9.55 21.83
N LYS A 35 2.34 10.17 21.28
CA LYS A 35 1.59 9.63 20.13
C LYS A 35 2.45 9.57 18.87
N ILE A 36 3.26 10.60 18.61
CA ILE A 36 4.21 10.60 17.49
C ILE A 36 5.24 9.49 17.64
N ASN A 37 5.76 9.25 18.84
CA ASN A 37 6.71 8.19 19.07
C ASN A 37 6.08 6.79 18.93
N LYS A 38 4.84 6.60 19.38
CA LYS A 38 4.07 5.38 19.12
C LYS A 38 3.86 5.16 17.63
N PHE A 39 3.47 6.21 16.91
CA PHE A 39 3.31 6.15 15.45
C PHE A 39 4.61 5.80 14.73
N ARG A 40 5.73 6.40 15.09
CA ARG A 40 7.05 6.06 14.52
C ARG A 40 7.44 4.60 14.77
N ARG A 41 7.15 4.06 15.95
CA ARG A 41 7.39 2.63 16.25
C ARG A 41 6.53 1.71 15.40
N LEU A 42 5.26 2.05 15.21
CA LEU A 42 4.37 1.29 14.32
C LEU A 42 4.84 1.33 12.87
N CYS A 43 5.25 2.52 12.37
CA CYS A 43 5.84 2.65 11.04
C CYS A 43 7.08 1.76 10.89
N PHE A 44 7.99 1.81 11.86
CA PHE A 44 9.21 1.01 11.84
C PHE A 44 8.92 -0.50 11.83
N ASN A 45 8.00 -0.96 12.66
CA ASN A 45 7.59 -2.37 12.71
C ASN A 45 6.96 -2.86 11.39
N SER A 46 6.30 -1.95 10.66
CA SER A 46 5.69 -2.24 9.36
C SER A 46 6.65 -2.01 8.17
N GLY A 47 7.93 -1.74 8.42
CA GLY A 47 8.92 -1.47 7.37
C GLY A 47 8.70 -0.15 6.62
N ILE A 48 7.99 0.79 7.25
CA ILE A 48 7.69 2.12 6.67
C ILE A 48 8.63 3.13 7.31
N GLU A 49 9.35 3.86 6.50
CA GLU A 49 10.17 4.95 7.00
C GLU A 49 9.33 6.24 7.09
N TYR A 50 9.23 6.79 8.31
CA TYR A 50 8.53 8.04 8.56
C TYR A 50 9.52 9.18 8.85
N ARG A 51 9.48 10.23 8.01
CA ARG A 51 10.29 11.45 8.18
C ARG A 51 9.42 12.69 8.20
N VAL A 52 9.77 13.61 9.10
CA VAL A 52 9.20 14.96 9.14
C VAL A 52 10.27 15.90 8.62
N SER A 53 9.98 16.61 7.54
CA SER A 53 10.90 17.57 6.93
C SER A 53 10.18 18.86 6.56
N LYS A 54 10.94 19.93 6.37
CA LYS A 54 10.39 21.23 6.00
C LYS A 54 9.84 21.18 4.57
N ASN A 55 8.63 21.71 4.36
CA ASN A 55 7.94 21.69 3.07
C ASN A 55 8.79 22.21 1.91
N THR A 56 9.56 23.28 2.14
CA THR A 56 10.46 23.85 1.13
C THR A 56 11.60 22.91 0.73
N LEU A 57 12.05 22.01 1.62
CA LEU A 57 13.07 21.01 1.31
C LEU A 57 12.45 19.84 0.55
N ILE A 58 11.25 19.39 0.95
CA ILE A 58 10.49 18.36 0.23
C ILE A 58 10.22 18.82 -1.20
N ARG A 59 9.72 20.04 -1.38
CA ARG A 59 9.47 20.62 -2.69
C ARG A 59 10.72 20.64 -3.57
N LYS A 60 11.85 21.15 -3.06
CA LYS A 60 13.12 21.16 -3.81
C LYS A 60 13.64 19.76 -4.14
N ALA A 61 13.43 18.80 -3.26
CA ALA A 61 13.81 17.42 -3.53
C ALA A 61 12.95 16.83 -4.66
N LEU A 62 11.63 17.04 -4.65
CA LEU A 62 10.72 16.58 -5.71
C LEU A 62 11.01 17.26 -7.06
N GLU A 63 11.28 18.56 -7.08
CA GLU A 63 11.70 19.31 -8.29
C GLU A 63 12.97 18.73 -8.92
N GLN A 64 13.89 18.21 -8.11
CA GLN A 64 15.13 17.58 -8.59
C GLN A 64 14.98 16.11 -9.03
N VAL A 65 13.94 15.43 -8.58
CA VAL A 65 13.66 14.04 -8.96
C VAL A 65 13.02 13.98 -10.34
N GLY A 66 12.14 14.93 -10.69
CA GLY A 66 11.53 14.97 -12.02
C GLY A 66 10.19 15.71 -12.08
N ALA A 67 9.63 15.75 -13.27
CA ALA A 67 8.29 16.28 -13.50
C ALA A 67 7.21 15.25 -13.12
N GLY A 68 6.03 15.73 -12.75
CA GLY A 68 4.88 14.89 -12.39
C GLY A 68 4.42 15.00 -10.95
N TYR A 69 5.05 15.86 -10.15
CA TYR A 69 4.67 16.09 -8.75
C TYR A 69 3.95 17.42 -8.52
N GLU A 70 3.49 18.07 -9.60
CA GLU A 70 2.90 19.41 -9.53
C GLU A 70 1.65 19.46 -8.64
N GLU A 71 0.84 18.42 -8.67
CA GLU A 71 -0.37 18.29 -7.84
C GLU A 71 -0.06 18.10 -6.34
N ILE A 72 1.18 17.73 -6.00
CA ILE A 72 1.62 17.55 -4.62
C ILE A 72 2.01 18.89 -3.97
N TYR A 73 2.48 19.85 -4.74
CA TYR A 73 2.96 21.13 -4.21
C TYR A 73 1.92 21.90 -3.39
N PRO A 74 0.66 22.00 -3.82
CA PRO A 74 -0.36 22.68 -3.01
C PRO A 74 -0.69 21.96 -1.70
N LEU A 75 -0.37 20.66 -1.60
CA LEU A 75 -0.61 19.87 -0.38
C LEU A 75 0.47 20.07 0.68
N LEU A 76 1.62 20.65 0.33
CA LEU A 76 2.74 20.91 1.23
C LEU A 76 2.52 22.15 2.10
N ASN A 77 1.38 22.22 2.79
CA ASN A 77 1.05 23.29 3.74
C ASN A 77 1.07 22.75 5.18
N GLY A 78 1.54 23.57 6.14
CA GLY A 78 1.61 23.18 7.55
C GLY A 78 2.62 22.05 7.86
N PRO A 79 2.54 21.41 9.04
CA PRO A 79 3.41 20.31 9.42
C PRO A 79 3.23 19.12 8.47
N THR A 80 4.32 18.65 7.92
CA THR A 80 4.27 17.60 6.90
C THR A 80 5.23 16.48 7.27
N GLY A 81 4.68 15.27 7.39
CA GLY A 81 5.41 14.04 7.50
C GLY A 81 5.32 13.24 6.21
N VAL A 82 6.43 12.69 5.76
CA VAL A 82 6.50 11.81 4.59
C VAL A 82 6.74 10.38 5.07
N MET A 83 5.94 9.45 4.56
CA MET A 83 6.08 8.02 4.78
C MET A 83 6.55 7.38 3.49
N PHE A 84 7.64 6.66 3.53
CA PHE A 84 8.19 5.89 2.42
C PHE A 84 7.92 4.42 2.64
N SER A 85 7.42 3.73 1.64
CA SER A 85 7.09 2.30 1.73
C SER A 85 7.45 1.56 0.45
N ALA A 86 7.73 0.27 0.58
CA ALA A 86 7.86 -0.64 -0.56
C ALA A 86 6.49 -1.14 -1.07
N ASP A 87 5.45 -1.09 -0.21
CA ASP A 87 4.08 -1.50 -0.56
C ASP A 87 3.15 -0.29 -0.57
N GLY A 88 2.30 -0.21 -1.60
CA GLY A 88 1.34 0.88 -1.75
C GLY A 88 0.25 0.90 -0.65
N ALA A 89 -0.23 -0.25 -0.20
CA ALA A 89 -1.33 -0.33 0.77
C ALA A 89 -0.89 -0.26 2.25
N ALA A 90 0.36 -0.63 2.57
CA ALA A 90 0.83 -0.72 3.95
C ALA A 90 0.69 0.59 4.74
N PRO A 91 1.08 1.78 4.22
CA PRO A 91 0.92 3.02 4.95
C PRO A 91 -0.55 3.39 5.19
N ALA A 92 -1.44 3.12 4.24
CA ALA A 92 -2.86 3.41 4.38
C ALA A 92 -3.51 2.55 5.46
N LYS A 93 -3.22 1.25 5.50
CA LYS A 93 -3.68 0.32 6.54
C LYS A 93 -3.20 0.77 7.93
N LEU A 94 -1.93 1.14 8.04
CA LEU A 94 -1.34 1.64 9.29
C LEU A 94 -2.00 2.95 9.76
N LEU A 95 -2.28 3.87 8.84
CA LEU A 95 -3.00 5.10 9.15
C LEU A 95 -4.42 4.81 9.65
N GLN A 96 -5.14 3.87 9.04
CA GLN A 96 -6.48 3.45 9.50
C GLN A 96 -6.43 2.82 10.88
N GLU A 97 -5.47 1.94 11.13
CA GLU A 97 -5.30 1.29 12.43
C GLU A 97 -5.00 2.30 13.53
N PHE A 98 -4.08 3.22 13.28
CA PHE A 98 -3.72 4.27 14.23
C PHE A 98 -4.89 5.23 14.50
N ARG A 99 -5.72 5.49 13.51
CA ARG A 99 -6.89 6.35 13.63
C ARG A 99 -8.05 5.76 14.42
N LYS A 100 -8.09 4.45 14.61
CA LYS A 100 -9.07 3.84 15.53
C LYS A 100 -8.93 4.38 16.96
N THR A 101 -7.71 4.80 17.33
CA THR A 101 -7.39 5.30 18.67
C THR A 101 -7.14 6.82 18.68
N ASN A 102 -6.82 7.42 17.53
CA ASN A 102 -6.43 8.82 17.42
C ASN A 102 -7.04 9.45 16.16
N GLU A 103 -7.47 10.71 16.22
CA GLU A 103 -8.03 11.43 15.07
C GLU A 103 -6.99 11.75 13.97
N LYS A 104 -5.70 11.83 14.32
CA LYS A 104 -4.59 12.16 13.42
C LYS A 104 -3.53 11.08 13.46
N PRO A 105 -2.70 10.94 12.40
CA PRO A 105 -2.41 11.85 11.30
C PRO A 105 -3.46 11.81 10.17
N VAL A 106 -3.66 12.96 9.49
CA VAL A 106 -4.55 13.10 8.34
C VAL A 106 -3.74 12.91 7.06
N LEU A 107 -4.30 12.20 6.09
CA LEU A 107 -3.70 12.02 4.77
C LEU A 107 -3.89 13.30 3.95
N LYS A 108 -2.81 13.95 3.55
CA LYS A 108 -2.83 15.07 2.59
C LYS A 108 -2.84 14.56 1.16
N GLY A 109 -2.00 13.58 0.87
CA GLY A 109 -1.92 12.95 -0.43
C GLY A 109 -0.98 11.74 -0.41
N ALA A 110 -1.10 10.94 -1.44
CA ALA A 110 -0.25 9.78 -1.67
C ALA A 110 0.18 9.74 -3.13
N TYR A 111 1.39 9.27 -3.37
CA TYR A 111 1.90 8.98 -4.70
C TYR A 111 2.12 7.47 -4.81
N ILE A 112 1.43 6.86 -5.77
CA ILE A 112 1.42 5.40 -5.96
C ILE A 112 1.43 5.11 -7.46
N ASP A 113 2.44 4.38 -7.95
CA ASP A 113 2.56 3.96 -9.34
C ASP A 113 2.29 5.09 -10.35
N SER A 114 2.95 6.24 -10.16
CA SER A 114 2.80 7.43 -11.01
C SER A 114 1.43 8.11 -10.94
N SER A 115 0.56 7.72 -10.01
CA SER A 115 -0.74 8.33 -9.76
C SER A 115 -0.73 9.10 -8.44
N ILE A 116 -1.34 10.27 -8.44
CA ILE A 116 -1.45 11.11 -7.24
C ILE A 116 -2.88 11.03 -6.70
N PHE A 117 -2.98 10.69 -5.44
CA PHE A 117 -4.23 10.62 -4.70
C PHE A 117 -4.27 11.77 -3.69
N VAL A 118 -5.22 12.69 -3.85
CA VAL A 118 -5.35 13.88 -3.02
C VAL A 118 -6.49 13.71 -2.04
N GLY A 119 -6.20 13.99 -0.76
CA GLY A 119 -7.20 14.09 0.31
C GLY A 119 -7.43 12.79 1.07
N ASP A 120 -8.03 12.99 2.23
CA ASP A 120 -8.23 11.95 3.23
C ASP A 120 -9.28 10.90 2.86
N LYS A 121 -10.24 11.28 2.02
CA LYS A 121 -11.34 10.37 1.59
C LYS A 121 -10.85 9.16 0.81
N GLN A 122 -9.65 9.23 0.26
CA GLN A 122 -9.08 8.14 -0.55
C GLN A 122 -8.37 7.06 0.28
N ILE A 123 -8.25 7.26 1.59
CA ILE A 123 -7.53 6.32 2.48
C ILE A 123 -8.16 4.91 2.44
N ASP A 124 -9.48 4.81 2.32
CA ASP A 124 -10.20 3.54 2.26
C ASP A 124 -9.94 2.81 0.94
N VAL A 125 -9.80 3.55 -0.15
CA VAL A 125 -9.44 3.00 -1.46
C VAL A 125 -7.98 2.53 -1.44
N LEU A 126 -7.09 3.36 -0.89
CA LEU A 126 -5.67 3.06 -0.77
C LEU A 126 -5.38 1.87 0.14
N ALA A 127 -6.14 1.70 1.22
CA ALA A 127 -6.01 0.55 2.11
C ALA A 127 -6.47 -0.78 1.48
N LYS A 128 -7.35 -0.72 0.47
CA LYS A 128 -7.82 -1.88 -0.30
C LYS A 128 -6.94 -2.23 -1.48
N LEU A 129 -5.93 -1.42 -1.79
CA LEU A 129 -4.98 -1.74 -2.85
C LEU A 129 -4.29 -3.06 -2.52
N LYS A 130 -4.23 -3.93 -3.51
CA LYS A 130 -3.48 -5.18 -3.42
C LYS A 130 -2.01 -4.91 -3.70
N SER A 131 -1.12 -5.59 -2.99
CA SER A 131 0.30 -5.52 -3.30
C SER A 131 0.56 -6.12 -4.68
N LYS A 132 1.66 -5.74 -5.33
CA LYS A 132 2.05 -6.30 -6.63
C LYS A 132 2.15 -7.83 -6.59
N LYS A 133 2.62 -8.40 -5.48
CA LYS A 133 2.72 -9.85 -5.26
C LYS A 133 1.33 -10.50 -5.18
N GLU A 134 0.39 -9.88 -4.48
CA GLU A 134 -1.00 -10.35 -4.38
C GLU A 134 -1.72 -10.29 -5.72
N LEU A 135 -1.53 -9.22 -6.50
CA LEU A 135 -2.08 -9.11 -7.86
C LEU A 135 -1.53 -10.19 -8.78
N LEU A 136 -0.23 -10.44 -8.75
CA LEU A 136 0.38 -11.53 -9.52
C LEU A 136 -0.16 -12.90 -9.09
N GLY A 137 -0.30 -13.13 -7.79
CA GLY A 137 -0.89 -14.39 -7.27
C GLY A 137 -2.33 -14.58 -7.73
N GLU A 138 -3.13 -13.52 -7.73
CA GLU A 138 -4.52 -13.56 -8.21
C GLU A 138 -4.59 -13.86 -9.71
N ILE A 139 -3.75 -13.21 -10.52
CA ILE A 139 -3.68 -13.49 -11.96
C ILE A 139 -3.30 -14.95 -12.22
N ILE A 140 -2.31 -15.48 -11.52
CA ILE A 140 -1.90 -16.87 -11.62
C ILE A 140 -3.06 -17.79 -11.22
N GLY A 141 -3.75 -17.51 -10.12
CA GLY A 141 -4.93 -18.24 -9.66
C GLY A 141 -6.06 -18.24 -10.69
N LEU A 142 -6.34 -17.08 -11.30
CA LEU A 142 -7.34 -16.95 -12.35
C LEU A 142 -6.98 -17.74 -13.61
N LEU A 143 -5.70 -17.79 -13.99
CA LEU A 143 -5.23 -18.57 -15.13
C LEU A 143 -5.28 -20.09 -14.87
N GLN A 144 -5.07 -20.52 -13.63
CA GLN A 144 -5.13 -21.92 -13.23
C GLN A 144 -6.57 -22.42 -12.96
N SER A 145 -7.47 -21.51 -12.60
CA SER A 145 -8.86 -21.81 -12.23
C SER A 145 -9.63 -22.58 -13.33
N PRO A 146 -9.59 -22.22 -14.63
CA PRO A 146 -10.27 -22.97 -15.67
C PRO A 146 -9.78 -24.42 -15.78
N ALA A 147 -8.47 -24.63 -15.71
CA ALA A 147 -7.88 -25.97 -15.78
C ALA A 147 -8.28 -26.83 -14.58
N SER A 148 -8.24 -26.28 -13.37
CA SER A 148 -8.66 -26.96 -12.14
C SER A 148 -10.14 -27.30 -12.16
N ASN A 149 -11.00 -26.40 -12.63
CA ASN A 149 -12.44 -26.62 -12.72
C ASN A 149 -12.79 -27.72 -13.72
N VAL A 150 -12.11 -27.80 -14.87
CA VAL A 150 -12.27 -28.86 -15.86
C VAL A 150 -11.84 -30.21 -15.30
N ILE A 151 -10.67 -30.27 -14.64
CA ILE A 151 -10.18 -31.53 -14.04
C ILE A 151 -11.12 -31.98 -12.92
N SER A 152 -11.58 -31.09 -12.05
CA SER A 152 -12.53 -31.42 -10.98
C SER A 152 -13.88 -31.91 -11.55
N GLY A 153 -14.38 -31.26 -12.61
CA GLY A 153 -15.60 -31.68 -13.30
C GLY A 153 -15.48 -33.03 -13.93
N LEU A 154 -14.35 -33.37 -14.55
CA LEU A 154 -14.08 -34.68 -15.13
C LEU A 154 -13.96 -35.76 -14.04
N GLN A 155 -13.28 -35.49 -12.94
CA GLN A 155 -13.15 -36.41 -11.82
C GLN A 155 -14.52 -36.70 -11.16
N ALA A 156 -15.32 -35.67 -10.91
CA ALA A 156 -16.65 -35.80 -10.33
C ALA A 156 -17.59 -36.58 -11.23
N SER A 157 -17.61 -36.28 -12.54
CA SER A 157 -18.45 -36.98 -13.51
C SER A 157 -18.05 -38.47 -13.69
N SER A 158 -16.76 -38.76 -13.66
CA SER A 158 -16.24 -40.13 -13.74
C SER A 158 -16.58 -40.93 -12.48
N ALA A 159 -16.40 -40.38 -11.31
CA ALA A 159 -16.73 -41.01 -10.04
C ALA A 159 -18.22 -41.30 -9.91
N GLN A 160 -19.08 -40.35 -10.30
CA GLN A 160 -20.54 -40.57 -10.30
C GLN A 160 -21.01 -41.64 -11.29
N LYS A 161 -20.44 -41.71 -12.50
CA LYS A 161 -20.73 -42.73 -13.47
C LYS A 161 -20.31 -44.13 -13.00
N ILE A 162 -19.13 -44.24 -12.38
CA ILE A 162 -18.64 -45.51 -11.84
C ILE A 162 -19.52 -45.97 -10.65
N ALA A 163 -19.86 -45.05 -9.74
CA ALA A 163 -20.76 -45.34 -8.62
C ALA A 163 -22.15 -45.73 -9.08
N GLY A 164 -22.69 -45.09 -10.13
CA GLY A 164 -23.96 -45.47 -10.74
C GLY A 164 -23.93 -46.87 -11.38
N LEU A 165 -22.85 -47.22 -12.11
CA LEU A 165 -22.67 -48.54 -12.71
C LEU A 165 -22.53 -49.64 -11.65
N LEU A 166 -21.83 -49.41 -10.55
CA LEU A 166 -21.72 -50.32 -9.43
C LEU A 166 -23.08 -50.60 -8.79
N LYS A 167 -23.91 -49.57 -8.54
CA LYS A 167 -25.27 -49.74 -8.03
C LYS A 167 -26.15 -50.56 -8.95
N THR A 168 -26.10 -50.31 -10.26
CA THR A 168 -26.89 -51.07 -11.23
C THR A 168 -26.42 -52.51 -11.37
N LEU A 169 -25.17 -52.85 -11.09
CA LEU A 169 -24.66 -54.19 -11.04
C LEU A 169 -25.08 -54.91 -9.73
N GLU A 170 -25.07 -54.24 -8.60
CA GLU A 170 -25.60 -54.77 -7.33
C GLU A 170 -27.10 -55.08 -7.43
N ASP A 171 -27.90 -54.20 -8.01
CA ASP A 171 -29.34 -54.41 -8.23
C ASP A 171 -29.66 -55.57 -9.21
N ARG A 172 -28.71 -55.95 -10.06
CA ARG A 172 -28.86 -57.11 -10.97
C ARG A 172 -28.38 -58.44 -10.39
N SER A 173 -27.58 -58.34 -9.31
CA SER A 173 -27.05 -59.58 -8.67
C SER A 173 -27.92 -60.13 -7.52
N ASN A 174 -28.93 -59.31 -7.11
CA ASN A 174 -30.04 -59.77 -6.24
C ASN A 174 -31.30 -60.05 -7.04
#